data_87ca3c32ac73c447cc18c4a59bc35ac2
#
_entry.id   87ca3c32ac73c447cc18c4a59bc35ac2
#
_cell.length_a   1.000
_cell.length_b   1.000
_cell.length_c   1.000
_cell.angle_alpha   90.00
_cell.angle_beta   90.00
_cell.angle_gamma   90.00
#
_symmetry.space_group_name_H-M   'P 1'
#
loop_
_entity.id
_entity.type
_entity.pdbx_description
1 polymer ?
#
loop_
_entity_poly.entity_id
_entity_poly.type
_entity_poly.pdbx_seq_one_letter_code
_entity_poly.pdbx_strand_id
1 'polypeptide(L)'
;QKDDRYQTAKEFRDALKACLTAASTSRVPVVELGAGECSRCHTTNDANRKFCSSCATSLRVSCLQCSESIPVWDNVCGECGGIQSDLISARVAEYASQREQADQYLSDYQFESALKLARAVAAVEDERLAEHQPWAKSFITETETEWQRQQESSRQHVEEAHKHREAFDYQAAIDALEQVPEALRTNPMSVSLQQLKRDREESERLINTISDRVQRRDLDGLLEQVERAVELRGDRKDLPTLAQHL
;
A
#
# COMPACT_ATOMS: atom_id res chain seq x y z
N GLN A 1 -41.47 1.14 0.64
CA GLN A 1 -42.11 -0.16 0.48
C GLN A 1 -41.06 -1.23 0.81
N LYS A 2 -41.43 -2.28 1.57
CA LYS A 2 -40.48 -3.30 2.10
C LYS A 2 -40.04 -4.30 1.03
N ASP A 3 -40.70 -4.38 -0.09
CA ASP A 3 -40.51 -5.41 -1.13
C ASP A 3 -39.44 -5.07 -2.15
N ASP A 4 -38.86 -3.84 -2.12
CA ASP A 4 -37.82 -3.40 -3.05
C ASP A 4 -36.38 -3.66 -2.56
N ARG A 5 -36.23 -4.42 -1.45
CA ARG A 5 -34.91 -4.76 -0.90
C ARG A 5 -34.49 -6.16 -1.32
N TYR A 6 -33.23 -6.33 -1.62
CA TYR A 6 -32.64 -7.65 -1.85
C TYR A 6 -32.97 -8.59 -0.68
N GLN A 7 -33.55 -9.74 -0.97
CA GLN A 7 -33.99 -10.69 0.05
C GLN A 7 -32.86 -11.62 0.52
N THR A 8 -31.82 -11.77 -0.30
CA THR A 8 -30.66 -12.62 0.02
C THR A 8 -29.34 -11.91 -0.29
N ALA A 9 -28.28 -12.29 0.43
CA ALA A 9 -26.92 -11.85 0.15
C ALA A 9 -26.45 -12.25 -1.27
N LYS A 10 -27.01 -13.32 -1.81
CA LYS A 10 -26.72 -13.77 -3.18
C LYS A 10 -27.31 -12.81 -4.21
N GLU A 11 -28.57 -12.40 -4.06
CA GLU A 11 -29.24 -11.42 -4.94
C GLU A 11 -28.50 -10.08 -4.92
N PHE A 12 -28.10 -9.61 -3.74
CA PHE A 12 -27.34 -8.38 -3.59
C PHE A 12 -25.99 -8.47 -4.30
N ARG A 13 -25.25 -9.57 -4.12
CA ARG A 13 -23.97 -9.80 -4.77
C ARG A 13 -24.11 -9.90 -6.28
N ASP A 14 -25.15 -10.60 -6.79
CA ASP A 14 -25.38 -10.80 -8.22
C ASP A 14 -25.82 -9.47 -8.87
N ALA A 15 -26.58 -8.63 -8.17
CA ALA A 15 -26.92 -7.27 -8.62
C ALA A 15 -25.69 -6.36 -8.65
N LEU A 16 -24.81 -6.42 -7.63
CA LEU A 16 -23.52 -5.69 -7.65
C LEU A 16 -22.64 -6.14 -8.80
N LYS A 17 -22.54 -7.44 -9.07
CA LYS A 17 -21.81 -7.95 -10.23
C LYS A 17 -22.40 -7.46 -11.55
N ALA A 18 -23.73 -7.45 -11.67
CA ALA A 18 -24.40 -6.92 -12.86
C ALA A 18 -24.14 -5.42 -13.07
N CYS A 19 -24.11 -4.62 -12.00
CA CYS A 19 -23.72 -3.21 -12.06
C CYS A 19 -22.25 -3.03 -12.48
N LEU A 20 -21.34 -3.85 -11.96
CA LEU A 20 -19.93 -3.82 -12.33
C LEU A 20 -19.70 -4.23 -13.80
N THR A 21 -20.41 -5.28 -14.27
CA THR A 21 -20.32 -5.69 -15.68
C THR A 21 -21.00 -4.69 -16.63
N ALA A 22 -22.08 -4.05 -16.23
CA ALA A 22 -22.70 -2.96 -16.98
C ALA A 22 -21.80 -1.72 -17.08
N ALA A 23 -21.05 -1.41 -16.01
CA ALA A 23 -20.04 -0.35 -16.03
C ALA A 23 -18.84 -0.71 -16.95
N SER A 24 -18.50 -2.00 -17.06
CA SER A 24 -17.42 -2.47 -17.94
C SER A 24 -17.81 -2.47 -19.44
N THR A 25 -19.09 -2.40 -19.76
CA THR A 25 -19.60 -2.29 -21.15
C THR A 25 -19.90 -0.86 -21.59
N SER A 26 -19.67 0.14 -20.74
CA SER A 26 -19.64 1.54 -21.16
C SER A 26 -18.45 1.73 -22.11
N ARG A 27 -18.68 1.50 -23.42
CA ARG A 27 -17.84 2.10 -24.45
C ARG A 27 -17.80 3.59 -24.13
N VAL A 28 -16.63 4.11 -23.78
CA VAL A 28 -16.40 5.56 -23.75
C VAL A 28 -16.94 6.06 -25.10
N PRO A 29 -17.94 6.95 -25.14
CA PRO A 29 -18.40 7.46 -26.41
C PRO A 29 -17.22 8.20 -27.04
N VAL A 30 -16.59 7.58 -28.03
CA VAL A 30 -15.60 8.26 -28.86
C VAL A 30 -16.43 9.29 -29.60
N VAL A 31 -16.31 10.55 -29.20
CA VAL A 31 -16.93 11.67 -29.92
C VAL A 31 -16.28 11.64 -31.30
N GLU A 32 -17.07 11.25 -32.33
CA GLU A 32 -16.61 11.30 -33.72
C GLU A 32 -16.44 12.78 -34.08
N LEU A 33 -15.21 13.24 -34.09
CA LEU A 33 -14.87 14.61 -34.49
C LEU A 33 -14.90 14.70 -36.02
N GLY A 34 -15.50 15.77 -36.53
CA GLY A 34 -15.41 16.10 -37.98
C GLY A 34 -13.98 16.50 -38.35
N ALA A 35 -13.66 16.37 -39.65
CA ALA A 35 -12.35 16.79 -40.15
C ALA A 35 -12.08 18.27 -39.82
N GLY A 36 -10.95 18.53 -39.13
CA GLY A 36 -10.59 19.86 -38.67
C GLY A 36 -11.24 20.29 -37.33
N GLU A 37 -12.11 19.48 -36.78
CA GLU A 37 -12.79 19.80 -35.52
C GLU A 37 -11.85 19.64 -34.30
N CYS A 38 -11.85 20.66 -33.45
CA CYS A 38 -11.07 20.67 -32.20
C CYS A 38 -11.74 19.81 -31.12
N SER A 39 -11.03 18.88 -30.50
CA SER A 39 -11.53 18.04 -29.42
C SER A 39 -12.01 18.81 -28.17
N ARG A 40 -11.50 20.04 -27.96
CA ARG A 40 -11.77 20.82 -26.76
C ARG A 40 -12.90 21.84 -26.91
N CYS A 41 -12.94 22.58 -28.04
CA CYS A 41 -13.89 23.69 -28.23
C CYS A 41 -14.78 23.53 -29.47
N HIS A 42 -14.67 22.40 -30.18
CA HIS A 42 -15.44 22.05 -31.37
C HIS A 42 -15.37 23.06 -32.52
N THR A 43 -14.43 24.01 -32.45
CA THR A 43 -14.19 24.93 -33.57
C THR A 43 -13.62 24.18 -34.76
N THR A 44 -14.19 24.35 -35.93
CA THR A 44 -13.65 23.79 -37.20
C THR A 44 -12.46 24.62 -37.68
N ASN A 45 -11.35 23.95 -37.94
CA ASN A 45 -10.08 24.50 -38.40
C ASN A 45 -9.72 23.90 -39.76
N ASP A 46 -8.77 24.52 -40.46
CA ASP A 46 -8.13 23.90 -41.62
C ASP A 46 -7.42 22.60 -41.21
N ALA A 47 -7.64 21.52 -41.96
CA ALA A 47 -7.11 20.18 -41.67
C ALA A 47 -5.56 20.12 -41.56
N ASN A 48 -4.85 21.07 -42.16
CA ASN A 48 -3.38 21.16 -42.10
C ASN A 48 -2.85 21.89 -40.86
N ARG A 49 -3.74 22.50 -40.06
CA ARG A 49 -3.30 23.22 -38.84
C ARG A 49 -2.84 22.25 -37.77
N LYS A 50 -1.80 22.66 -37.02
CA LYS A 50 -1.29 21.92 -35.88
C LYS A 50 -2.00 22.29 -34.58
N PHE A 51 -2.53 23.54 -34.49
CA PHE A 51 -3.20 24.06 -33.30
C PHE A 51 -4.53 24.71 -33.66
N CYS A 52 -5.48 24.60 -32.77
CA CYS A 52 -6.79 25.24 -32.89
C CYS A 52 -6.66 26.75 -32.90
N SER A 53 -7.34 27.42 -33.84
CA SER A 53 -7.35 28.88 -33.96
C SER A 53 -8.07 29.60 -32.82
N SER A 54 -8.94 28.90 -32.10
CA SER A 54 -9.77 29.46 -31.02
C SER A 54 -9.17 29.24 -29.63
N CYS A 55 -8.72 28.04 -29.31
CA CYS A 55 -8.28 27.67 -27.95
C CYS A 55 -6.83 27.18 -27.87
N ALA A 56 -6.08 27.23 -28.97
CA ALA A 56 -4.69 26.80 -29.08
C ALA A 56 -4.39 25.33 -28.69
N THR A 57 -5.42 24.50 -28.48
CA THR A 57 -5.24 23.05 -28.26
C THR A 57 -4.61 22.40 -29.49
N SER A 58 -3.75 21.41 -29.28
CA SER A 58 -3.16 20.64 -30.39
C SER A 58 -4.24 19.91 -31.16
N LEU A 59 -4.17 20.01 -32.50
CA LEU A 59 -5.00 19.25 -33.43
C LEU A 59 -4.31 17.96 -33.90
N ARG A 60 -3.15 17.67 -33.33
CA ARG A 60 -2.36 16.47 -33.61
C ARG A 60 -2.11 15.70 -32.31
N VAL A 61 -2.25 14.39 -32.41
CA VAL A 61 -1.99 13.45 -31.30
C VAL A 61 -1.07 12.35 -31.79
N SER A 62 -0.36 11.71 -30.88
CA SER A 62 0.45 10.54 -31.21
C SER A 62 -0.44 9.30 -31.37
N CYS A 63 -0.20 8.51 -32.42
CA CYS A 63 -0.82 7.19 -32.54
C CYS A 63 -0.40 6.32 -31.35
N LEU A 64 -1.38 5.70 -30.66
CA LEU A 64 -1.12 4.86 -29.49
C LEU A 64 -0.37 3.55 -29.80
N GLN A 65 -0.23 3.19 -31.10
CA GLN A 65 0.48 1.99 -31.54
C GLN A 65 1.88 2.26 -32.06
N CYS A 66 2.06 3.27 -32.95
CA CYS A 66 3.36 3.53 -33.61
C CYS A 66 3.98 4.89 -33.26
N SER A 67 3.30 5.70 -32.43
CA SER A 67 3.70 7.04 -32.00
C SER A 67 3.77 8.09 -33.12
N GLU A 68 3.35 7.78 -34.36
CA GLU A 68 3.29 8.75 -35.45
C GLU A 68 2.25 9.84 -35.18
N SER A 69 2.50 11.04 -35.62
CA SER A 69 1.61 12.19 -35.44
C SER A 69 0.43 12.14 -36.39
N ILE A 70 -0.77 11.95 -35.83
CA ILE A 70 -2.03 11.88 -36.60
C ILE A 70 -2.97 13.03 -36.18
N PRO A 71 -3.91 13.42 -37.05
CA PRO A 71 -4.98 14.33 -36.68
C PRO A 71 -5.85 13.76 -35.55
N VAL A 72 -6.32 14.62 -34.66
CA VAL A 72 -7.14 14.20 -33.49
C VAL A 72 -8.49 13.60 -33.91
N TRP A 73 -8.98 13.93 -35.10
CA TRP A 73 -10.22 13.39 -35.67
C TRP A 73 -10.05 12.08 -36.47
N ASP A 74 -8.81 11.65 -36.73
CA ASP A 74 -8.56 10.41 -37.46
C ASP A 74 -8.62 9.21 -36.51
N ASN A 75 -9.61 8.34 -36.71
CA ASN A 75 -9.71 7.10 -35.90
C ASN A 75 -8.77 5.98 -36.38
N VAL A 76 -8.28 6.07 -37.65
CA VAL A 76 -7.36 5.08 -38.21
C VAL A 76 -6.03 5.75 -38.53
N CYS A 77 -4.95 5.21 -37.97
CA CYS A 77 -3.60 5.71 -38.29
C CYS A 77 -3.25 5.36 -39.76
N GLY A 78 -2.89 6.38 -40.53
CA GLY A 78 -2.50 6.18 -41.93
C GLY A 78 -1.20 5.39 -42.14
N GLU A 79 -0.31 5.36 -41.12
CA GLU A 79 0.99 4.69 -41.20
C GLU A 79 0.92 3.21 -40.78
N CYS A 80 0.23 2.88 -39.66
CA CYS A 80 0.23 1.52 -39.11
C CYS A 80 -1.14 0.82 -39.16
N GLY A 81 -2.21 1.53 -39.59
CA GLY A 81 -3.57 1.00 -39.62
C GLY A 81 -4.22 0.81 -38.26
N GLY A 82 -3.60 1.22 -37.18
CA GLY A 82 -4.13 1.07 -35.81
C GLY A 82 -5.40 1.89 -35.61
N ILE A 83 -6.46 1.26 -35.08
CA ILE A 83 -7.75 1.89 -34.79
C ILE A 83 -7.67 2.55 -33.41
N GLN A 84 -7.70 3.88 -33.37
CA GLN A 84 -7.45 4.66 -32.13
C GLN A 84 -8.51 4.40 -31.06
N SER A 85 -9.79 4.28 -31.44
CA SER A 85 -10.87 3.95 -30.50
C SER A 85 -10.64 2.63 -29.75
N ASP A 86 -10.17 1.62 -30.47
CA ASP A 86 -9.89 0.30 -29.85
C ASP A 86 -8.65 0.38 -28.93
N LEU A 87 -7.61 1.10 -29.36
CA LEU A 87 -6.40 1.32 -28.58
C LEU A 87 -6.67 2.14 -27.32
N ILE A 88 -7.52 3.19 -27.40
CA ILE A 88 -7.97 3.97 -26.24
C ILE A 88 -8.73 3.07 -25.28
N SER A 89 -9.71 2.30 -25.79
CA SER A 89 -10.51 1.39 -24.96
C SER A 89 -9.64 0.34 -24.23
N ALA A 90 -8.66 -0.22 -24.92
CA ALA A 90 -7.70 -1.15 -24.34
C ALA A 90 -6.85 -0.48 -23.25
N ARG A 91 -6.40 0.76 -23.47
CA ARG A 91 -5.60 1.51 -22.48
C ARG A 91 -6.43 1.89 -21.25
N VAL A 92 -7.68 2.28 -21.42
CA VAL A 92 -8.62 2.55 -20.31
C VAL A 92 -8.85 1.29 -19.48
N ALA A 93 -9.03 0.14 -20.13
CA ALA A 93 -9.16 -1.14 -19.41
C ALA A 93 -7.87 -1.50 -18.63
N GLU A 94 -6.70 -1.22 -19.21
CA GLU A 94 -5.41 -1.40 -18.53
C GLU A 94 -5.31 -0.50 -17.28
N TYR A 95 -5.70 0.77 -17.37
CA TYR A 95 -5.68 1.68 -16.21
C TYR A 95 -6.67 1.26 -15.12
N ALA A 96 -7.84 0.73 -15.50
CA ALA A 96 -8.76 0.17 -14.52
C ALA A 96 -8.13 -1.01 -13.75
N SER A 97 -7.46 -1.92 -14.47
CA SER A 97 -6.73 -3.03 -13.85
C SER A 97 -5.55 -2.56 -12.98
N GLN A 98 -4.79 -1.56 -13.44
CA GLN A 98 -3.69 -0.97 -12.67
C GLN A 98 -4.19 -0.30 -11.38
N ARG A 99 -5.37 0.33 -11.43
CA ARG A 99 -6.02 0.90 -10.24
C ARG A 99 -6.36 -0.17 -9.22
N GLU A 100 -7.02 -1.26 -9.65
CA GLU A 100 -7.34 -2.37 -8.76
C GLU A 100 -6.08 -3.00 -8.13
N GLN A 101 -5.02 -3.16 -8.93
CA GLN A 101 -3.73 -3.64 -8.44
C GLN A 101 -3.06 -2.67 -7.47
N ALA A 102 -3.16 -1.35 -7.71
CA ALA A 102 -2.61 -0.35 -6.80
C ALA A 102 -3.34 -0.36 -5.46
N ASP A 103 -4.68 -0.50 -5.44
CA ASP A 103 -5.48 -0.65 -4.22
C ASP A 103 -5.10 -1.93 -3.46
N GLN A 104 -4.84 -3.05 -4.18
CA GLN A 104 -4.38 -4.29 -3.57
C GLN A 104 -2.98 -4.13 -2.95
N TYR A 105 -2.03 -3.53 -3.67
CA TYR A 105 -0.70 -3.26 -3.12
C TYR A 105 -0.74 -2.36 -1.89
N LEU A 106 -1.63 -1.36 -1.88
CA LEU A 106 -1.81 -0.49 -0.72
C LEU A 106 -2.34 -1.27 0.49
N SER A 107 -3.31 -2.16 0.30
CA SER A 107 -3.85 -3.03 1.36
C SER A 107 -2.82 -4.01 1.92
N ASP A 108 -1.86 -4.42 1.10
CA ASP A 108 -0.75 -5.31 1.46
C ASP A 108 0.49 -4.54 1.99
N TYR A 109 0.37 -3.25 2.26
CA TYR A 109 1.45 -2.35 2.68
C TYR A 109 2.62 -2.24 1.68
N GLN A 110 2.39 -2.55 0.40
CA GLN A 110 3.39 -2.45 -0.67
C GLN A 110 3.35 -1.06 -1.32
N PHE A 111 3.61 -0.02 -0.54
CA PHE A 111 3.47 1.39 -0.94
C PHE A 111 4.25 1.75 -2.21
N GLU A 112 5.49 1.27 -2.36
CA GLU A 112 6.31 1.55 -3.55
C GLU A 112 5.70 0.98 -4.82
N SER A 113 5.15 -0.24 -4.76
CA SER A 113 4.49 -0.91 -5.88
C SER A 113 3.20 -0.17 -6.27
N ALA A 114 2.40 0.23 -5.27
CA ALA A 114 1.18 1.03 -5.48
C ALA A 114 1.50 2.38 -6.15
N LEU A 115 2.48 3.11 -5.61
CA LEU A 115 2.91 4.41 -6.14
C LEU A 115 3.48 4.29 -7.56
N LYS A 116 4.20 3.23 -7.88
CA LYS A 116 4.75 2.99 -9.23
C LYS A 116 3.64 2.91 -10.28
N LEU A 117 2.56 2.18 -10.00
CA LEU A 117 1.42 2.07 -10.91
C LEU A 117 0.71 3.43 -11.07
N ALA A 118 0.40 4.10 -9.96
CA ALA A 118 -0.28 5.39 -10.01
C ALA A 118 0.55 6.46 -10.73
N ARG A 119 1.87 6.50 -10.52
CA ARG A 119 2.77 7.44 -11.21
C ARG A 119 2.82 7.18 -12.71
N ALA A 120 2.75 5.94 -13.16
CA ALA A 120 2.67 5.60 -14.57
C ALA A 120 1.40 6.17 -15.22
N VAL A 121 0.26 6.10 -14.53
CA VAL A 121 -1.00 6.69 -15.01
C VAL A 121 -0.95 8.24 -14.95
N ALA A 122 -0.38 8.81 -13.89
CA ALA A 122 -0.27 10.26 -13.74
C ALA A 122 0.63 10.93 -14.79
N ALA A 123 1.62 10.19 -15.32
CA ALA A 123 2.59 10.68 -16.30
C ALA A 123 2.07 10.65 -17.75
N VAL A 124 0.83 10.22 -17.97
CA VAL A 124 0.24 10.15 -19.33
C VAL A 124 -0.01 11.56 -19.85
N GLU A 125 0.56 11.88 -20.99
CA GLU A 125 0.41 13.20 -21.63
C GLU A 125 -0.75 13.26 -22.64
N ASP A 126 -1.32 12.12 -23.02
CA ASP A 126 -2.40 12.05 -24.03
C ASP A 126 -3.71 12.58 -23.45
N GLU A 127 -4.22 13.69 -24.02
CA GLU A 127 -5.47 14.32 -23.59
C GLU A 127 -6.69 13.36 -23.65
N ARG A 128 -6.66 12.37 -24.56
CA ARG A 128 -7.74 11.36 -24.70
C ARG A 128 -7.83 10.41 -23.52
N LEU A 129 -6.77 10.35 -22.69
CA LEU A 129 -6.65 9.51 -21.49
C LEU A 129 -6.56 10.34 -20.20
N ALA A 130 -6.66 11.66 -20.30
CA ALA A 130 -6.43 12.58 -19.19
C ALA A 130 -7.43 12.44 -18.02
N GLU A 131 -8.61 11.86 -18.27
CA GLU A 131 -9.62 11.66 -17.20
C GLU A 131 -9.17 10.74 -16.07
N HIS A 132 -8.13 9.92 -16.29
CA HIS A 132 -7.57 9.01 -15.27
C HIS A 132 -6.51 9.68 -14.40
N GLN A 133 -5.95 10.82 -14.82
CA GLN A 133 -4.91 11.53 -14.09
C GLN A 133 -5.35 12.07 -12.70
N PRO A 134 -6.57 12.64 -12.53
CA PRO A 134 -7.01 13.14 -11.24
C PRO A 134 -7.00 12.05 -10.16
N TRP A 135 -7.51 10.85 -10.49
CA TRP A 135 -7.43 9.71 -9.59
C TRP A 135 -5.97 9.39 -9.22
N ALA A 136 -5.10 9.27 -10.22
CA ALA A 136 -3.70 8.89 -9.99
C ALA A 136 -2.97 9.91 -9.09
N LYS A 137 -3.20 11.21 -9.31
CA LYS A 137 -2.61 12.29 -8.50
C LYS A 137 -3.12 12.27 -7.06
N SER A 138 -4.44 12.08 -6.86
CA SER A 138 -5.03 11.94 -5.51
C SER A 138 -4.48 10.72 -4.80
N PHE A 139 -4.50 9.57 -5.47
CA PHE A 139 -3.97 8.31 -4.93
C PHE A 139 -2.50 8.41 -4.52
N ILE A 140 -1.65 9.06 -5.32
CA ILE A 140 -0.24 9.27 -4.98
C ILE A 140 -0.13 10.05 -3.67
N THR A 141 -0.82 11.20 -3.56
CA THR A 141 -0.76 12.07 -2.38
C THR A 141 -1.25 11.35 -1.12
N GLU A 142 -2.36 10.64 -1.23
CA GLU A 142 -2.96 9.88 -0.12
C GLU A 142 -2.04 8.72 0.31
N THR A 143 -1.49 7.97 -0.64
CA THR A 143 -0.59 6.86 -0.38
C THR A 143 0.73 7.31 0.24
N GLU A 144 1.33 8.41 -0.23
CA GLU A 144 2.55 8.98 0.34
C GLU A 144 2.31 9.47 1.78
N THR A 145 1.16 10.08 2.05
CA THR A 145 0.76 10.53 3.39
C THR A 145 0.59 9.33 4.34
N GLU A 146 -0.12 8.29 3.89
CA GLU A 146 -0.33 7.08 4.68
C GLU A 146 1.00 6.36 4.94
N TRP A 147 1.87 6.26 3.95
CA TRP A 147 3.19 5.66 4.12
C TRP A 147 4.03 6.38 5.17
N GLN A 148 4.07 7.72 5.13
CA GLN A 148 4.75 8.52 6.14
C GLN A 148 4.16 8.29 7.53
N ARG A 149 2.83 8.22 7.65
CA ARG A 149 2.15 7.92 8.91
C ARG A 149 2.53 6.56 9.46
N GLN A 150 2.57 5.53 8.61
CA GLN A 150 2.96 4.18 9.02
C GLN A 150 4.44 4.09 9.43
N GLN A 151 5.33 4.80 8.74
CA GLN A 151 6.74 4.87 9.13
C GLN A 151 6.91 5.53 10.50
N GLU A 152 6.24 6.65 10.74
CA GLU A 152 6.31 7.34 12.03
C GLU A 152 5.71 6.51 13.16
N SER A 153 4.55 5.88 12.94
CA SER A 153 3.95 4.96 13.90
C SER A 153 4.88 3.79 14.24
N SER A 154 5.47 3.16 13.21
CA SER A 154 6.43 2.07 13.41
C SER A 154 7.65 2.50 14.22
N ARG A 155 8.17 3.71 13.99
CA ARG A 155 9.28 4.28 14.74
C ARG A 155 8.92 4.47 16.22
N GLN A 156 7.73 4.98 16.51
CA GLN A 156 7.23 5.17 17.87
C GLN A 156 7.12 3.84 18.62
N HIS A 157 6.55 2.81 17.99
CA HIS A 157 6.45 1.48 18.61
C HIS A 157 7.81 0.83 18.88
N VAL A 158 8.79 1.04 18.00
CA VAL A 158 10.18 0.59 18.24
C VAL A 158 10.79 1.32 19.44
N GLU A 159 10.58 2.63 19.56
CA GLU A 159 11.09 3.41 20.69
C GLU A 159 10.41 3.00 22.01
N GLU A 160 9.10 2.76 22.01
CA GLU A 160 8.36 2.24 23.16
C GLU A 160 8.89 0.86 23.57
N ALA A 161 9.08 -0.05 22.61
CA ALA A 161 9.63 -1.36 22.87
C ALA A 161 11.03 -1.28 23.52
N HIS A 162 11.85 -0.33 23.08
CA HIS A 162 13.17 -0.10 23.67
C HIS A 162 13.09 0.35 25.14
N LYS A 163 12.19 1.30 25.44
CA LYS A 163 11.95 1.77 26.81
C LYS A 163 11.47 0.64 27.73
N HIS A 164 10.53 -0.17 27.26
CA HIS A 164 10.02 -1.32 28.02
C HIS A 164 11.11 -2.39 28.24
N ARG A 165 11.94 -2.65 27.23
CA ARG A 165 13.09 -3.56 27.38
C ARG A 165 14.08 -3.06 28.43
N GLU A 166 14.41 -1.77 28.43
CA GLU A 166 15.30 -1.16 29.43
C GLU A 166 14.70 -1.23 30.84
N ALA A 167 13.38 -1.20 30.95
CA ALA A 167 12.66 -1.41 32.21
C ALA A 167 12.47 -2.90 32.59
N PHE A 168 12.99 -3.84 31.77
CA PHE A 168 12.84 -5.29 31.95
C PHE A 168 11.37 -5.77 31.81
N ASP A 169 10.50 -4.95 31.23
CA ASP A 169 9.11 -5.32 30.88
C ASP A 169 9.06 -5.92 29.47
N TYR A 170 9.49 -7.16 29.38
CA TYR A 170 9.57 -7.87 28.10
C TYR A 170 8.20 -8.03 27.42
N GLN A 171 7.12 -8.21 28.21
CA GLN A 171 5.80 -8.38 27.61
C GLN A 171 5.36 -7.08 26.91
N ALA A 172 5.45 -5.94 27.61
CA ALA A 172 5.10 -4.65 27.00
C ALA A 172 6.00 -4.30 25.79
N ALA A 173 7.29 -4.69 25.83
CA ALA A 173 8.19 -4.51 24.70
C ALA A 173 7.78 -5.37 23.48
N ILE A 174 7.34 -6.62 23.71
CA ILE A 174 6.81 -7.52 22.67
C ILE A 174 5.53 -6.93 22.11
N ASP A 175 4.57 -6.54 22.94
CA ASP A 175 3.29 -5.98 22.54
C ASP A 175 3.47 -4.72 21.69
N ALA A 176 4.41 -3.84 22.05
CA ALA A 176 4.73 -2.66 21.26
C ALA A 176 5.25 -3.00 19.85
N LEU A 177 6.18 -3.97 19.71
CA LEU A 177 6.66 -4.39 18.40
C LEU A 177 5.59 -5.13 17.57
N GLU A 178 4.68 -5.83 18.23
CA GLU A 178 3.57 -6.54 17.57
C GLU A 178 2.50 -5.58 17.02
N GLN A 179 2.43 -4.32 17.49
CA GLN A 179 1.60 -3.28 16.90
C GLN A 179 2.06 -2.88 15.49
N VAL A 180 3.33 -3.07 15.15
CA VAL A 180 3.82 -2.85 13.78
C VAL A 180 3.29 -3.95 12.88
N PRO A 181 2.56 -3.65 11.80
CA PRO A 181 2.09 -4.65 10.83
C PRO A 181 3.24 -5.53 10.35
N GLU A 182 3.01 -6.82 10.22
CA GLU A 182 4.07 -7.80 9.87
C GLU A 182 4.77 -7.44 8.55
N ALA A 183 4.00 -6.98 7.55
CA ALA A 183 4.52 -6.54 6.26
C ALA A 183 5.48 -5.33 6.35
N LEU A 184 5.40 -4.53 7.42
CA LEU A 184 6.26 -3.37 7.66
C LEU A 184 7.42 -3.66 8.62
N ARG A 185 7.46 -4.86 9.24
CA ARG A 185 8.54 -5.22 10.14
C ARG A 185 9.84 -5.44 9.37
N THR A 186 10.83 -4.64 9.68
CA THR A 186 12.18 -4.84 9.16
C THR A 186 12.84 -6.07 9.78
N ASN A 187 13.88 -6.60 9.15
CA ASN A 187 14.63 -7.71 9.71
C ASN A 187 15.16 -7.45 11.14
N PRO A 188 15.73 -6.25 11.47
CA PRO A 188 16.10 -5.93 12.85
C PRO A 188 14.93 -5.99 13.85
N MET A 189 13.73 -5.52 13.46
CA MET A 189 12.54 -5.59 14.32
C MET A 189 12.15 -7.05 14.61
N SER A 190 12.14 -7.89 13.57
CA SER A 190 11.82 -9.31 13.70
C SER A 190 12.82 -10.06 14.59
N VAL A 191 14.11 -9.77 14.46
CA VAL A 191 15.17 -10.33 15.32
C VAL A 191 14.98 -9.85 16.76
N SER A 192 14.74 -8.56 16.97
CA SER A 192 14.47 -8.00 18.32
C SER A 192 13.26 -8.64 18.97
N LEU A 193 12.17 -8.83 18.24
CA LEU A 193 10.95 -9.47 18.72
C LEU A 193 11.21 -10.92 19.16
N GLN A 194 11.96 -11.68 18.37
CA GLN A 194 12.36 -13.04 18.72
C GLN A 194 13.25 -13.07 19.98
N GLN A 195 14.20 -12.14 20.10
CA GLN A 195 15.08 -12.05 21.27
C GLN A 195 14.29 -11.71 22.53
N LEU A 196 13.39 -10.73 22.47
CA LEU A 196 12.53 -10.37 23.60
C LEU A 196 11.68 -11.56 24.08
N LYS A 197 11.12 -12.34 23.16
CA LYS A 197 10.36 -13.57 23.50
C LYS A 197 11.24 -14.59 24.21
N ARG A 198 12.47 -14.79 23.76
CA ARG A 198 13.45 -15.70 24.41
C ARG A 198 13.84 -15.18 25.80
N ASP A 199 14.19 -13.89 25.93
CA ASP A 199 14.61 -13.27 27.18
C ASP A 199 13.49 -13.36 28.24
N ARG A 200 12.23 -13.13 27.85
CA ARG A 200 11.07 -13.32 28.71
C ARG A 200 10.96 -14.76 29.19
N GLU A 201 10.95 -15.73 28.28
CA GLU A 201 10.81 -17.14 28.62
C GLU A 201 11.97 -17.66 29.49
N GLU A 202 13.19 -17.21 29.22
CA GLU A 202 14.36 -17.55 30.00
C GLU A 202 14.28 -16.94 31.41
N SER A 203 13.90 -15.65 31.51
CA SER A 203 13.77 -14.98 32.81
C SER A 203 12.71 -15.63 33.70
N GLU A 204 11.54 -15.97 33.13
CA GLU A 204 10.47 -16.66 33.85
C GLU A 204 10.91 -18.04 34.33
N ARG A 205 11.58 -18.83 33.50
CA ARG A 205 12.12 -20.14 33.89
C ARG A 205 13.17 -20.05 35.00
N LEU A 206 14.12 -19.12 34.87
CA LEU A 206 15.16 -18.93 35.87
C LEU A 206 14.56 -18.54 37.20
N ILE A 207 13.64 -17.56 37.23
CA ILE A 207 13.01 -17.10 38.48
C ILE A 207 12.25 -18.25 39.15
N ASN A 208 11.49 -19.04 38.41
CA ASN A 208 10.75 -20.17 38.97
C ASN A 208 11.73 -21.23 39.52
N THR A 209 12.78 -21.57 38.75
CA THR A 209 13.81 -22.52 39.16
C THR A 209 14.54 -22.05 40.43
N ILE A 210 14.99 -20.80 40.48
CA ILE A 210 15.65 -20.21 41.62
C ILE A 210 14.74 -20.26 42.86
N SER A 211 13.47 -19.84 42.71
CA SER A 211 12.50 -19.85 43.80
C SER A 211 12.30 -21.28 44.39
N ASP A 212 12.12 -22.27 43.54
CA ASP A 212 11.93 -23.66 43.93
C ASP A 212 13.16 -24.23 44.66
N ARG A 213 14.35 -23.95 44.13
CA ARG A 213 15.61 -24.43 44.72
C ARG A 213 15.91 -23.76 46.06
N VAL A 214 15.68 -22.46 46.17
CA VAL A 214 15.81 -21.74 47.45
C VAL A 214 14.85 -22.30 48.52
N GLN A 215 13.59 -22.56 48.16
CA GLN A 215 12.61 -23.16 49.07
C GLN A 215 13.02 -24.55 49.54
N ARG A 216 13.66 -25.35 48.68
CA ARG A 216 14.18 -26.71 49.02
C ARG A 216 15.56 -26.66 49.71
N ARG A 217 16.16 -25.48 49.89
CA ARG A 217 17.52 -25.28 50.39
C ARG A 217 18.60 -25.99 49.54
N ASP A 218 18.32 -26.19 48.25
CA ASP A 218 19.26 -26.74 47.27
C ASP A 218 20.02 -25.56 46.63
N LEU A 219 21.20 -25.23 47.17
CA LEU A 219 21.98 -24.07 46.77
C LEU A 219 23.19 -24.41 45.91
N ASP A 220 23.48 -25.70 45.68
CA ASP A 220 24.68 -26.15 44.96
C ASP A 220 24.61 -25.70 43.47
N GLY A 221 25.60 -24.88 43.03
CA GLY A 221 25.66 -24.38 41.67
C GLY A 221 24.51 -23.43 41.29
N LEU A 222 23.82 -22.84 42.26
CA LEU A 222 22.72 -21.89 41.99
C LEU A 222 23.24 -20.52 41.55
N LEU A 223 24.47 -20.16 41.89
CA LEU A 223 25.04 -18.82 41.65
C LEU A 223 25.00 -18.43 40.16
N GLU A 224 25.41 -19.29 39.26
CA GLU A 224 25.40 -19.04 37.81
C GLU A 224 23.98 -18.70 37.28
N GLN A 225 22.96 -19.40 37.80
CA GLN A 225 21.57 -19.17 37.41
C GLN A 225 21.06 -17.84 37.97
N VAL A 226 21.49 -17.47 39.19
CA VAL A 226 21.12 -16.18 39.78
C VAL A 226 21.82 -15.02 39.09
N GLU A 227 23.09 -15.14 38.71
CA GLU A 227 23.83 -14.14 37.95
C GLU A 227 23.15 -13.90 36.57
N ARG A 228 22.79 -14.99 35.89
CA ARG A 228 22.04 -14.89 34.61
C ARG A 228 20.66 -14.26 34.81
N ALA A 229 19.97 -14.55 35.90
CA ALA A 229 18.69 -13.93 36.22
C ALA A 229 18.84 -12.43 36.54
N VAL A 230 19.96 -12.01 37.17
CA VAL A 230 20.26 -10.58 37.38
C VAL A 230 20.43 -9.81 36.07
N GLU A 231 21.08 -10.42 35.07
CA GLU A 231 21.23 -9.79 33.75
C GLU A 231 19.88 -9.58 33.06
N LEU A 232 18.99 -10.57 33.18
CA LEU A 232 17.68 -10.54 32.53
C LEU A 232 16.61 -9.77 33.33
N ARG A 233 16.80 -9.59 34.63
CA ARG A 233 15.83 -8.97 35.55
C ARG A 233 16.52 -8.00 36.49
N GLY A 234 17.22 -7.02 35.94
CA GLY A 234 17.89 -5.97 36.70
C GLY A 234 16.95 -5.10 37.57
N ASP A 235 15.64 -5.17 37.31
CA ASP A 235 14.58 -4.58 38.13
C ASP A 235 14.42 -5.28 39.52
N ARG A 236 14.82 -6.55 39.61
CA ARG A 236 14.69 -7.40 40.82
C ARG A 236 15.87 -7.19 41.77
N LYS A 237 15.69 -6.39 42.84
CA LYS A 237 16.72 -6.10 43.83
C LYS A 237 17.07 -7.27 44.73
N ASP A 238 16.21 -8.28 44.84
CA ASP A 238 16.41 -9.50 45.62
C ASP A 238 17.48 -10.44 45.02
N LEU A 239 17.58 -10.47 43.68
CA LEU A 239 18.52 -11.36 42.96
C LEU A 239 19.99 -11.02 43.24
N PRO A 240 20.48 -9.77 43.16
CA PRO A 240 21.85 -9.43 43.53
C PRO A 240 22.17 -9.73 45.00
N THR A 241 21.18 -9.54 45.89
CA THR A 241 21.34 -9.87 47.30
C THR A 241 21.50 -11.38 47.49
N LEU A 242 20.70 -12.18 46.80
CA LEU A 242 20.84 -13.65 46.83
C LEU A 242 22.18 -14.09 46.27
N ALA A 243 22.68 -13.50 45.19
CA ALA A 243 23.99 -13.82 44.62
C ALA A 243 25.15 -13.58 45.58
N GLN A 244 25.03 -12.57 46.46
CA GLN A 244 26.07 -12.26 47.51
C GLN A 244 26.07 -13.27 48.65
N HIS A 245 25.00 -14.02 48.85
CA HIS A 245 24.86 -15.00 49.93
C HIS A 245 25.08 -16.45 49.47
N LEU A 246 25.28 -16.71 48.19
CA LEU A 246 25.62 -18.00 47.58
C LEU A 246 27.12 -18.17 47.40
#